data_2d5c74c359b983b8cbfade91453ddc58
#
_entry.id   2d5c74c359b983b8cbfade91453ddc58
#
_cell.length_a   1.000
_cell.length_b   1.000
_cell.length_c   1.000
_cell.angle_alpha   90.00
_cell.angle_beta   90.00
_cell.angle_gamma   90.00
#
_symmetry.space_group_name_H-M   'P 1'
#
loop_
_entity.id
_entity.type
_entity.pdbx_description
1 polymer ?
#
loop_
_entity_poly.entity_id
_entity_poly.type
_entity_poly.pdbx_seq_one_letter_code
_entity_poly.pdbx_strand_id
1 'polypeptide(L)'
;MTNEQRAAWLKGRRTGIGGSDVAAVLGLNPWKTPLDVWNDKLGLSEDKGMSEPAYWGTVLEDTVAKEFQLRTGKRVQKVSHQFADPETPWAIANIDRAIINPEIAGKVRPLLTVEEIERYADVTGVERIINTDIAFEAKTANAFTADLWGPSQELEIKQNNLRTEHVI
;
A
#
# COMPACT_ATOMS: atom_id res chain seq x y z
N MET A 1 -8.01 -8.00 12.30
CA MET A 1 -6.67 -8.64 12.16
C MET A 1 -6.37 -9.34 13.47
N THR A 2 -6.00 -10.65 13.43
CA THR A 2 -5.55 -11.41 14.61
C THR A 2 -4.13 -11.00 15.00
N ASN A 3 -3.68 -11.38 16.21
CA ASN A 3 -2.31 -11.12 16.66
C ASN A 3 -1.26 -11.76 15.73
N GLU A 4 -1.52 -12.96 15.22
CA GLU A 4 -0.65 -13.65 14.28
C GLU A 4 -0.56 -12.94 12.93
N GLN A 5 -1.71 -12.48 12.41
CA GLN A 5 -1.75 -11.69 11.18
C GLN A 5 -1.00 -10.36 11.32
N ARG A 6 -1.13 -9.72 12.50
CA ARG A 6 -0.39 -8.49 12.81
C ARG A 6 1.12 -8.74 12.85
N ALA A 7 1.55 -9.80 13.53
CA ALA A 7 2.97 -10.18 13.60
C ALA A 7 3.56 -10.47 12.21
N ALA A 8 2.84 -11.21 11.37
CA ALA A 8 3.25 -11.50 10.00
C ALA A 8 3.34 -10.21 9.16
N TRP A 9 2.37 -9.32 9.29
CA TRP A 9 2.36 -8.03 8.61
C TRP A 9 3.53 -7.14 9.04
N LEU A 10 3.81 -7.04 10.34
CA LEU A 10 4.98 -6.31 10.86
C LEU A 10 6.29 -6.90 10.35
N LYS A 11 6.41 -8.23 10.31
CA LYS A 11 7.58 -8.90 9.75
C LYS A 11 7.76 -8.55 8.27
N GLY A 12 6.69 -8.57 7.47
CA GLY A 12 6.73 -8.16 6.07
C GLY A 12 7.19 -6.71 5.90
N ARG A 13 6.67 -5.77 6.71
CA ARG A 13 7.09 -4.37 6.65
C ARG A 13 8.57 -4.12 6.96
N ARG A 14 9.22 -5.03 7.69
CA ARG A 14 10.66 -4.92 8.01
C ARG A 14 11.57 -5.30 6.86
N THR A 15 11.05 -5.95 5.81
CA THR A 15 11.87 -6.37 4.65
C THR A 15 12.28 -5.23 3.73
N GLY A 16 11.68 -4.03 3.87
CA GLY A 16 11.99 -2.91 2.98
C GLY A 16 11.45 -1.58 3.49
N ILE A 17 11.57 -0.57 2.65
CA ILE A 17 11.11 0.81 2.89
C ILE A 17 9.77 0.99 2.18
N GLY A 18 8.73 1.25 2.95
CA GLY A 18 7.39 1.54 2.45
C GLY A 18 7.09 3.04 2.36
N GLY A 19 5.99 3.41 1.74
CA GLY A 19 5.58 4.81 1.56
C GLY A 19 5.51 5.60 2.88
N SER A 20 5.08 4.97 3.98
CA SER A 20 5.06 5.61 5.31
C SER A 20 6.45 5.86 5.93
N ASP A 21 7.50 5.24 5.39
CA ASP A 21 8.86 5.38 5.89
C ASP A 21 9.66 6.44 5.12
N VAL A 22 9.33 6.69 3.85
CA VAL A 22 10.10 7.56 2.95
C VAL A 22 10.29 8.96 3.52
N ALA A 23 9.21 9.61 3.98
CA ALA A 23 9.30 10.95 4.56
C ALA A 23 10.22 10.99 5.80
N ALA A 24 10.21 9.93 6.62
CA ALA A 24 11.08 9.83 7.79
C ALA A 24 12.54 9.60 7.38
N VAL A 25 12.81 8.74 6.40
CA VAL A 25 14.15 8.48 5.87
C VAL A 25 14.76 9.75 5.28
N LEU A 26 13.96 10.58 4.63
CA LEU A 26 14.38 11.87 4.06
C LEU A 26 14.45 13.01 5.10
N GLY A 27 14.14 12.74 6.37
CA GLY A 27 14.13 13.77 7.42
C GLY A 27 13.00 14.78 7.30
N LEU A 28 11.95 14.48 6.52
CA LEU A 28 10.80 15.34 6.27
C LEU A 28 9.61 15.05 7.20
N ASN A 29 9.67 13.97 7.97
CA ASN A 29 8.61 13.59 8.90
C ASN A 29 8.84 14.24 10.27
N PRO A 30 7.90 15.06 10.79
CA PRO A 30 8.08 15.73 12.08
C PRO A 30 7.94 14.79 13.30
N TRP A 31 7.41 13.57 13.12
CA TRP A 31 7.13 12.64 14.22
C TRP A 31 8.01 11.39 14.22
N LYS A 32 8.74 11.12 13.14
CA LYS A 32 9.57 9.92 12.98
C LYS A 32 10.87 10.29 12.30
N THR A 33 11.99 9.90 12.90
CA THR A 33 13.34 10.16 12.39
C THR A 33 13.85 9.00 11.52
N PRO A 34 14.92 9.18 10.73
CA PRO A 34 15.59 8.07 10.05
C PRO A 34 16.04 6.96 11.01
N LEU A 35 16.49 7.33 12.22
CA LEU A 35 16.90 6.37 13.25
C LEU A 35 15.72 5.53 13.76
N ASP A 36 14.54 6.13 13.88
CA ASP A 36 13.33 5.40 14.28
C ASP A 36 12.95 4.36 13.20
N VAL A 37 13.08 4.73 11.91
CA VAL A 37 12.87 3.78 10.81
C VAL A 37 13.89 2.64 10.88
N TRP A 38 15.16 2.94 11.08
CA TRP A 38 16.21 1.95 11.18
C TRP A 38 15.96 0.98 12.33
N ASN A 39 15.63 1.47 13.53
CA ASN A 39 15.28 0.65 14.69
C ASN A 39 14.05 -0.25 14.40
N ASP A 40 13.04 0.28 13.75
CA ASP A 40 11.83 -0.47 13.37
C ASP A 40 12.17 -1.62 12.40
N LYS A 41 13.02 -1.36 11.37
CA LYS A 41 13.45 -2.39 10.41
C LYS A 41 14.26 -3.49 11.04
N LEU A 42 15.09 -3.19 12.05
CA LEU A 42 15.85 -4.18 12.81
C LEU A 42 15.02 -4.88 13.90
N GLY A 43 13.76 -4.45 14.11
CA GLY A 43 12.91 -5.02 15.14
C GLY A 43 13.29 -4.61 16.56
N LEU A 44 14.05 -3.52 16.70
CA LEU A 44 14.49 -2.96 17.98
C LEU A 44 13.46 -2.01 18.60
N SER A 45 12.47 -1.57 17.82
CA SER A 45 11.37 -0.74 18.29
C SER A 45 10.32 -1.57 19.02
N GLU A 46 9.83 -1.06 20.14
CA GLU A 46 8.68 -1.65 20.83
C GLU A 46 7.40 -1.48 20.00
N ASP A 47 6.57 -2.52 19.93
CA ASP A 47 5.23 -2.40 19.35
C ASP A 47 4.30 -1.65 20.31
N LYS A 48 4.11 -0.37 20.08
CA LYS A 48 3.21 0.49 20.86
C LYS A 48 1.72 0.22 20.59
N GLY A 49 1.40 -0.80 19.79
CA GLY A 49 0.03 -1.08 19.41
C GLY A 49 -0.48 -0.12 18.30
N MET A 50 -1.77 -0.14 18.10
CA MET A 50 -2.46 0.74 17.14
C MET A 50 -2.91 2.01 17.83
N SER A 51 -2.54 3.17 17.27
CA SER A 51 -3.05 4.45 17.77
C SER A 51 -4.54 4.62 17.44
N GLU A 52 -5.25 5.47 18.19
CA GLU A 52 -6.67 5.73 17.95
C GLU A 52 -6.96 6.21 16.50
N PRO A 53 -6.19 7.14 15.92
CA PRO A 53 -6.39 7.50 14.50
C PRO A 53 -6.18 6.32 13.53
N ALA A 54 -5.18 5.48 13.79
CA ALA A 54 -4.93 4.30 12.94
C ALA A 54 -6.04 3.25 13.09
N TYR A 55 -6.60 3.10 14.28
CA TYR A 55 -7.76 2.24 14.53
C TYR A 55 -8.96 2.70 13.70
N TRP A 56 -9.33 3.96 13.78
CA TRP A 56 -10.45 4.51 13.02
C TRP A 56 -10.20 4.48 11.51
N GLY A 57 -8.97 4.72 11.05
CA GLY A 57 -8.59 4.53 9.66
C GLY A 57 -8.90 3.11 9.17
N THR A 58 -8.52 2.10 9.96
CA THR A 58 -8.80 0.69 9.63
C THR A 58 -10.30 0.37 9.66
N VAL A 59 -11.03 0.88 10.65
CA VAL A 59 -12.48 0.64 10.78
C VAL A 59 -13.26 1.26 9.61
N LEU A 60 -12.87 2.46 9.20
CA LEU A 60 -13.57 3.21 8.14
C LEU A 60 -13.16 2.82 6.72
N GLU A 61 -12.04 2.14 6.54
CA GLU A 61 -11.52 1.72 5.22
C GLU A 61 -12.59 1.02 4.35
N ASP A 62 -13.31 0.05 4.94
CA ASP A 62 -14.37 -0.66 4.21
C ASP A 62 -15.56 0.25 3.86
N THR A 63 -15.87 1.22 4.70
CA THR A 63 -16.95 2.19 4.48
C THR A 63 -16.57 3.14 3.35
N VAL A 64 -15.35 3.67 3.37
CA VAL A 64 -14.81 4.55 2.32
C VAL A 64 -14.80 3.81 0.98
N ALA A 65 -14.35 2.57 0.95
CA ALA A 65 -14.33 1.76 -0.26
C ALA A 65 -15.73 1.47 -0.83
N LYS A 66 -16.72 1.22 0.03
CA LYS A 66 -18.12 1.04 -0.39
C LYS A 66 -18.70 2.32 -0.98
N GLU A 67 -18.46 3.44 -0.32
CA GLU A 67 -18.94 4.75 -0.76
C GLU A 67 -18.32 5.15 -2.09
N PHE A 68 -17.01 4.88 -2.28
CA PHE A 68 -16.34 5.06 -3.56
C PHE A 68 -17.01 4.24 -4.68
N GLN A 69 -17.30 2.95 -4.44
CA GLN A 69 -17.97 2.10 -5.43
C GLN A 69 -19.36 2.63 -5.79
N LEU A 70 -20.11 3.09 -4.78
CA LEU A 70 -21.47 3.64 -4.98
C LEU A 70 -21.45 4.92 -5.82
N ARG A 71 -20.50 5.83 -5.54
CA ARG A 71 -20.42 7.13 -6.23
C ARG A 71 -19.84 7.05 -7.63
N THR A 72 -18.88 6.14 -7.84
CA THR A 72 -18.13 6.07 -9.10
C THR A 72 -18.58 4.96 -10.02
N GLY A 73 -19.32 3.96 -9.52
CA GLY A 73 -19.62 2.73 -10.24
C GLY A 73 -18.41 1.80 -10.44
N LYS A 74 -17.21 2.20 -10.01
CA LYS A 74 -16.00 1.39 -10.10
C LYS A 74 -16.00 0.33 -9.00
N ARG A 75 -15.51 -0.86 -9.31
CA ARG A 75 -15.38 -1.95 -8.34
C ARG A 75 -13.98 -1.96 -7.75
N VAL A 76 -13.88 -2.17 -6.43
CA VAL A 76 -12.60 -2.33 -5.74
C VAL A 76 -12.45 -3.74 -5.16
N GLN A 77 -11.22 -4.22 -5.14
CA GLN A 77 -10.84 -5.52 -4.60
C GLN A 77 -9.79 -5.33 -3.51
N LYS A 78 -9.99 -5.99 -2.37
CA LYS A 78 -9.02 -5.99 -1.27
C LYS A 78 -7.73 -6.69 -1.70
N VAL A 79 -6.59 -6.10 -1.35
CA VAL A 79 -5.27 -6.65 -1.61
C VAL A 79 -4.64 -7.02 -0.27
N SER A 80 -4.21 -8.29 -0.16
CA SER A 80 -3.67 -8.83 1.09
C SER A 80 -2.18 -9.15 1.03
N HIS A 81 -1.52 -8.86 -0.09
CA HIS A 81 -0.10 -9.12 -0.28
C HIS A 81 0.70 -7.82 -0.41
N GLN A 82 1.96 -7.89 -0.01
CA GLN A 82 2.93 -6.82 -0.17
C GLN A 82 3.53 -6.90 -1.57
N PHE A 83 3.72 -5.75 -2.20
CA PHE A 83 4.47 -5.61 -3.43
C PHE A 83 5.91 -5.23 -3.12
N ALA A 84 6.82 -5.64 -3.98
CA ALA A 84 8.20 -5.16 -4.00
C ALA A 84 8.55 -4.75 -5.42
N ASP A 85 9.37 -3.72 -5.56
CA ASP A 85 9.88 -3.31 -6.86
C ASP A 85 10.92 -4.33 -7.36
N PRO A 86 10.81 -4.84 -8.60
CA PRO A 86 11.73 -5.84 -9.12
C PRO A 86 13.17 -5.36 -9.26
N GLU A 87 13.39 -4.07 -9.54
CA GLU A 87 14.72 -3.49 -9.69
C GLU A 87 15.30 -3.05 -8.35
N THR A 88 14.43 -2.67 -7.42
CA THR A 88 14.78 -2.19 -6.07
C THR A 88 13.99 -2.97 -5.00
N PRO A 89 14.37 -4.22 -4.69
CA PRO A 89 13.55 -5.11 -3.85
C PRO A 89 13.29 -4.61 -2.43
N TRP A 90 14.08 -3.68 -1.94
CA TRP A 90 13.85 -3.00 -0.67
C TRP A 90 12.78 -1.92 -0.75
N ALA A 91 12.34 -1.50 -1.93
CA ALA A 91 11.19 -0.62 -2.12
C ALA A 91 9.91 -1.45 -2.11
N ILE A 92 9.13 -1.33 -1.04
CA ILE A 92 7.92 -2.13 -0.82
C ILE A 92 6.67 -1.25 -0.76
N ALA A 93 5.54 -1.82 -1.17
CA ALA A 93 4.24 -1.17 -1.09
C ALA A 93 3.18 -2.14 -0.57
N ASN A 94 2.31 -1.62 0.29
CA ASN A 94 1.04 -2.24 0.66
C ASN A 94 -0.05 -1.27 0.24
N ILE A 95 -0.99 -1.74 -0.56
CA ILE A 95 -2.14 -0.94 -1.00
C ILE A 95 -3.40 -1.46 -0.32
N ASP A 96 -4.31 -0.56 0.02
CA ASP A 96 -5.55 -0.94 0.69
C ASP A 96 -6.43 -1.77 -0.24
N ARG A 97 -6.60 -1.32 -1.48
CA ARG A 97 -7.40 -2.00 -2.50
C ARG A 97 -6.85 -1.74 -3.90
N ALA A 98 -7.36 -2.51 -4.84
CA ALA A 98 -7.14 -2.33 -6.27
C ALA A 98 -8.47 -2.01 -6.94
N ILE A 99 -8.51 -1.03 -7.85
CA ILE A 99 -9.68 -0.78 -8.68
C ILE A 99 -9.65 -1.78 -9.84
N ILE A 100 -10.74 -2.52 -10.04
CA ILE A 100 -10.84 -3.49 -11.12
C ILE A 100 -10.96 -2.74 -12.45
N ASN A 101 -9.98 -2.95 -13.33
CA ASN A 101 -10.01 -2.42 -14.68
C ASN A 101 -10.65 -3.46 -15.61
N PRO A 102 -11.86 -3.20 -16.17
CA PRO A 102 -12.56 -4.15 -17.03
C PRO A 102 -11.79 -4.54 -18.30
N GLU A 103 -10.91 -3.67 -18.78
CA GLU A 103 -10.15 -3.90 -20.02
C GLU A 103 -9.08 -5.00 -19.85
N ILE A 104 -8.57 -5.18 -18.62
CA ILE A 104 -7.54 -6.16 -18.30
C ILE A 104 -8.02 -7.26 -17.36
N ALA A 105 -9.22 -7.11 -16.80
CA ALA A 105 -9.75 -8.06 -15.81
C ALA A 105 -9.83 -9.48 -16.38
N GLY A 106 -9.29 -10.43 -15.62
CA GLY A 106 -9.24 -11.84 -16.01
C GLY A 106 -8.12 -12.21 -16.96
N LYS A 107 -7.31 -11.28 -17.47
CA LYS A 107 -6.13 -11.61 -18.26
C LYS A 107 -5.07 -12.25 -17.38
N VAL A 108 -4.37 -13.23 -17.95
CA VAL A 108 -3.28 -13.94 -17.28
C VAL A 108 -1.94 -13.41 -17.80
N ARG A 109 -1.00 -13.20 -16.92
CA ARG A 109 0.38 -12.92 -17.31
C ARG A 109 1.36 -13.67 -16.41
N PRO A 110 2.53 -14.09 -16.93
CA PRO A 110 3.64 -14.58 -16.11
C PRO A 110 4.01 -13.51 -15.08
N LEU A 111 4.26 -13.92 -13.86
CA LEU A 111 4.59 -12.99 -12.79
C LEU A 111 5.98 -12.43 -12.91
N LEU A 112 6.91 -13.29 -13.31
CA LEU A 112 8.33 -13.00 -13.33
C LEU A 112 8.99 -13.72 -14.51
N THR A 113 10.04 -13.14 -15.07
CA THR A 113 10.98 -13.83 -15.96
C THR A 113 11.80 -14.84 -15.17
N VAL A 114 12.48 -15.76 -15.85
CA VAL A 114 13.35 -16.76 -15.19
C VAL A 114 14.44 -16.06 -14.36
N GLU A 115 15.00 -14.95 -14.84
CA GLU A 115 16.03 -14.16 -14.16
C GLU A 115 15.47 -13.47 -12.91
N GLU A 116 14.21 -13.03 -12.95
CA GLU A 116 13.50 -12.48 -11.79
C GLU A 116 13.17 -13.56 -10.75
N ILE A 117 12.83 -14.78 -11.17
CA ILE A 117 12.60 -15.92 -10.27
C ILE A 117 13.88 -16.30 -9.52
N GLU A 118 15.02 -16.33 -10.19
CA GLU A 118 16.33 -16.60 -9.55
C GLU A 118 16.69 -15.54 -8.52
N ARG A 119 16.29 -14.30 -8.73
CA ARG A 119 16.50 -13.19 -7.81
C ARG A 119 15.56 -13.22 -6.60
N TYR A 120 14.36 -13.79 -6.75
CA TYR A 120 13.30 -13.87 -5.75
C TYR A 120 12.91 -15.33 -5.50
N ALA A 121 13.79 -16.08 -4.87
CA ALA A 121 13.71 -17.54 -4.69
C ALA A 121 12.39 -18.10 -4.09
N ASP A 122 11.54 -17.25 -3.55
CA ASP A 122 10.26 -17.65 -2.95
C ASP A 122 9.07 -17.57 -3.92
N VAL A 123 9.30 -17.13 -5.16
CA VAL A 123 8.21 -16.99 -6.14
C VAL A 123 8.30 -18.09 -7.16
N THR A 124 7.52 -19.14 -6.97
CA THR A 124 7.27 -20.13 -8.02
C THR A 124 6.64 -19.44 -9.22
N GLY A 125 7.08 -19.73 -10.44
CA GLY A 125 6.59 -19.15 -11.70
C GLY A 125 5.10 -19.41 -11.94
N VAL A 126 4.27 -18.87 -11.07
CA VAL A 126 2.82 -18.97 -11.10
C VAL A 126 2.28 -17.84 -11.98
N GLU A 127 1.43 -18.17 -12.90
CA GLU A 127 0.65 -17.19 -13.63
C GLU A 127 -0.32 -16.50 -12.67
N ARG A 128 -0.35 -15.17 -12.70
CA ARG A 128 -1.36 -14.39 -11.97
C ARG A 128 -2.44 -13.88 -12.90
N ILE A 129 -3.67 -13.94 -12.41
CA ILE A 129 -4.78 -13.23 -13.03
C ILE A 129 -4.65 -11.76 -12.67
N ILE A 130 -4.59 -10.92 -13.69
CA ILE A 130 -4.53 -9.47 -13.54
C ILE A 130 -5.96 -8.92 -13.54
N ASN A 131 -6.28 -8.07 -12.58
CA ASN A 131 -7.59 -7.40 -12.52
C ASN A 131 -7.46 -5.88 -12.51
N THR A 132 -6.25 -5.35 -12.34
CA THR A 132 -6.05 -3.92 -12.12
C THR A 132 -4.66 -3.46 -12.55
N ASP A 133 -4.59 -2.19 -12.88
CA ASP A 133 -3.40 -1.34 -12.99
C ASP A 133 -3.53 -0.07 -12.13
N ILE A 134 -4.58 -0.01 -11.27
CA ILE A 134 -4.94 1.17 -10.49
C ILE A 134 -4.99 0.81 -9.01
N ALA A 135 -4.15 1.45 -8.21
CA ALA A 135 -4.19 1.35 -6.76
C ALA A 135 -5.29 2.28 -6.19
N PHE A 136 -5.90 1.84 -5.10
CA PHE A 136 -6.83 2.63 -4.31
C PHE A 136 -6.30 2.70 -2.87
N GLU A 137 -6.19 3.90 -2.36
CA GLU A 137 -5.77 4.19 -0.98
C GLU A 137 -6.90 4.92 -0.26
N ALA A 138 -7.40 4.34 0.82
CA ALA A 138 -8.42 4.96 1.65
C ALA A 138 -7.77 5.85 2.72
N LYS A 139 -8.09 7.14 2.71
CA LYS A 139 -7.63 8.08 3.74
C LYS A 139 -8.80 8.71 4.45
N THR A 140 -8.67 8.85 5.77
CA THR A 140 -9.57 9.62 6.60
C THR A 140 -8.81 10.81 7.18
N ALA A 141 -9.39 11.99 7.08
CA ALA A 141 -8.86 13.23 7.66
C ALA A 141 -9.89 13.82 8.62
N ASN A 142 -9.43 14.50 9.66
CA ASN A 142 -10.33 15.29 10.49
C ASN A 142 -10.57 16.67 9.87
N ALA A 143 -11.66 17.33 10.26
CA ALA A 143 -12.02 18.63 9.72
C ALA A 143 -10.95 19.72 9.94
N PHE A 144 -10.12 19.60 11.00
CA PHE A 144 -9.08 20.58 11.32
C PHE A 144 -7.84 20.45 10.43
N THR A 145 -7.67 19.32 9.75
CA THR A 145 -6.54 19.08 8.85
C THR A 145 -6.96 18.98 7.38
N ALA A 146 -8.23 19.18 7.07
CA ALA A 146 -8.75 19.07 5.72
C ALA A 146 -8.03 20.02 4.74
N ASP A 147 -7.75 21.25 5.17
CA ASP A 147 -7.06 22.25 4.35
C ASP A 147 -5.62 21.87 3.98
N LEU A 148 -4.99 20.99 4.76
CA LEU A 148 -3.63 20.51 4.49
C LEU A 148 -3.57 19.52 3.31
N TRP A 149 -4.70 18.97 2.90
CA TRP A 149 -4.78 18.01 1.79
C TRP A 149 -4.87 18.71 0.43
N GLY A 150 -5.09 20.03 0.43
CA GLY A 150 -5.28 20.81 -0.79
C GLY A 150 -6.61 20.50 -1.51
N PRO A 151 -6.85 21.11 -2.67
CA PRO A 151 -7.99 20.76 -3.50
C PRO A 151 -7.84 19.34 -4.01
N SER A 152 -8.94 18.59 -4.11
CA SER A 152 -8.94 17.26 -4.69
C SER A 152 -8.38 17.32 -6.12
N GLN A 153 -7.22 16.73 -6.33
CA GLN A 153 -6.57 16.67 -7.63
C GLN A 153 -6.45 15.21 -8.04
N GLU A 154 -6.85 14.94 -9.27
CA GLU A 154 -6.51 13.69 -9.93
C GLU A 154 -5.02 13.76 -10.29
N LEU A 155 -4.18 13.11 -9.47
CA LEU A 155 -2.75 12.99 -9.74
C LEU A 155 -2.53 11.88 -10.77
N GLU A 156 -2.42 12.26 -12.04
CA GLU A 156 -1.91 11.38 -13.08
C GLU A 156 -0.40 11.22 -12.91
N ILE A 157 0.03 10.17 -12.22
CA ILE A 157 1.45 9.81 -12.22
C ILE A 157 1.76 9.08 -13.53
N LYS A 158 2.27 9.83 -14.50
CA LYS A 158 2.71 9.32 -15.81
C LYS A 158 4.08 8.65 -15.73
N GLN A 159 4.30 7.73 -14.81
CA GLN A 159 5.46 6.84 -14.87
C GLN A 159 5.03 5.43 -14.47
N ASN A 160 5.25 4.48 -15.37
CA ASN A 160 5.07 3.04 -15.19
C ASN A 160 3.63 2.50 -15.12
N ASN A 161 2.66 3.08 -15.85
CA ASN A 161 1.29 2.56 -16.01
C ASN A 161 0.50 2.35 -14.71
N LEU A 162 0.86 2.98 -13.61
CA LEU A 162 0.08 2.99 -12.37
C LEU A 162 -0.63 4.32 -12.23
N ARG A 163 -1.96 4.27 -12.18
CA ARG A 163 -2.81 5.41 -11.78
C ARG A 163 -3.17 5.27 -10.32
N THR A 164 -3.10 6.35 -9.58
CA THR A 164 -3.56 6.41 -8.19
C THR A 164 -4.72 7.39 -8.11
N GLU A 165 -5.88 6.93 -7.67
CA GLU A 165 -7.03 7.80 -7.40
C GLU A 165 -7.15 7.98 -5.89
N HIS A 166 -7.20 9.23 -5.44
CA HIS A 166 -7.47 9.59 -4.06
C HIS A 166 -8.93 10.01 -3.92
N VAL A 167 -9.62 9.43 -2.97
CA VAL A 167 -10.97 9.85 -2.57
C VAL A 167 -10.87 10.40 -1.15
N ILE A 168 -11.21 11.67 -0.99
CA ILE A 168 -11.32 12.36 0.29
C ILE A 168 -12.74 12.22 0.82
#